data_344916b9b618fbcf46254a11376fff98
#
_entry.id   344916b9b618fbcf46254a11376fff98
#
_cell.length_a   1.000
_cell.length_b   1.000
_cell.length_c   1.000
_cell.angle_alpha   90.00
_cell.angle_beta   90.00
_cell.angle_gamma   90.00
#
_symmetry.space_group_name_H-M   'P 1'
#
loop_
_entity.id
_entity.type
_entity.pdbx_description
1 polymer ?
#
loop_
_entity_poly.entity_id
_entity_poly.type
_entity_poly.pdbx_seq_one_letter_code
_entity_poly.pdbx_strand_id
1 'polypeptide(L)'
;MATPSFGVRSTAGQVKDLLAPDAILVSVSKGIEKGTSLRMTQIIREVTEDKWPVVALSGPSHAEEVARQVPTAVVSACPDQTAAEVVQDLFINDHFRVYSSSDVIGVELGAALKNVMALCTGCCTGMGLGDNTKAMLMTRGLAETARLGTALGARKDTFAGLAGMGDLIVTCTSMNSRNYRAGILIGQGTPVQEAIRKIGAVVEGYYAVDSARELAAQVGVEMPITLAAYDVLYRDRDPREVLLSLMRREKRHEIEETWF
;
A
#
# COMPACT_ATOMS: atom_id res chain seq x y z
N MET A 1 10.28 -7.61 10.80
CA MET A 1 10.60 -6.27 10.27
C MET A 1 9.35 -5.40 10.33
N ALA A 2 9.34 -4.40 11.24
CA ALA A 2 8.19 -3.51 11.48
C ALA A 2 8.64 -2.04 11.47
N THR A 3 9.47 -1.67 10.50
CA THR A 3 10.01 -0.33 10.31
C THR A 3 9.26 0.42 9.21
N PRO A 4 9.32 1.76 9.16
CA PRO A 4 8.91 2.50 7.96
C PRO A 4 9.65 2.01 6.72
N SER A 5 9.05 2.18 5.54
CA SER A 5 9.57 1.64 4.27
C SER A 5 11.03 2.03 4.00
N PHE A 6 11.39 3.29 4.26
CA PHE A 6 12.76 3.80 4.08
C PHE A 6 13.79 3.22 5.07
N GLY A 7 13.35 2.58 6.17
CA GLY A 7 14.21 1.98 7.18
C GLY A 7 14.50 0.49 6.96
N VAL A 8 13.77 -0.17 6.05
CA VAL A 8 13.84 -1.63 5.88
C VAL A 8 15.25 -2.10 5.48
N ARG A 9 15.89 -1.44 4.52
CA ARG A 9 17.24 -1.78 4.06
C ARG A 9 18.27 -1.69 5.18
N SER A 10 18.28 -0.57 5.88
CA SER A 10 19.20 -0.36 7.00
C SER A 10 18.99 -1.38 8.13
N THR A 11 17.73 -1.63 8.49
CA THR A 11 17.41 -2.61 9.54
C THR A 11 17.79 -4.03 9.12
N ALA A 12 17.52 -4.42 7.87
CA ALA A 12 17.93 -5.72 7.36
C ALA A 12 19.47 -5.90 7.44
N GLY A 13 20.22 -4.85 7.07
CA GLY A 13 21.69 -4.86 7.18
C GLY A 13 22.21 -5.01 8.61
N GLN A 14 21.52 -4.41 9.58
CA GLN A 14 21.92 -4.51 10.99
C GLN A 14 21.67 -5.90 11.60
N VAL A 15 20.68 -6.63 11.12
CA VAL A 15 20.30 -7.92 11.72
C VAL A 15 20.81 -9.14 10.96
N LYS A 16 21.24 -9.01 9.71
CA LYS A 16 21.56 -10.15 8.84
C LYS A 16 22.58 -11.12 9.43
N ASP A 17 23.60 -10.60 10.10
CA ASP A 17 24.68 -11.42 10.69
C ASP A 17 24.31 -12.01 12.07
N LEU A 18 23.13 -11.66 12.59
CA LEU A 18 22.60 -12.12 13.87
C LEU A 18 21.51 -13.19 13.71
N LEU A 19 21.11 -13.52 12.49
CA LEU A 19 20.02 -14.44 12.19
C LEU A 19 20.44 -15.89 12.39
N ALA A 20 19.55 -16.69 12.98
CA ALA A 20 19.72 -18.13 13.04
C ALA A 20 19.65 -18.75 11.61
N PRO A 21 20.34 -19.89 11.37
CA PRO A 21 20.36 -20.50 10.04
C PRO A 21 18.96 -20.89 9.48
N ASP A 22 18.03 -21.17 10.36
CA ASP A 22 16.64 -21.58 10.06
C ASP A 22 15.60 -20.47 10.27
N ALA A 23 16.04 -19.22 10.34
CA ALA A 23 15.15 -18.09 10.56
C ALA A 23 14.19 -17.87 9.37
N ILE A 24 12.96 -17.47 9.66
CA ILE A 24 12.02 -16.90 8.68
C ILE A 24 11.87 -15.40 8.96
N LEU A 25 12.10 -14.59 7.93
CA LEU A 25 11.98 -13.13 8.05
C LEU A 25 10.56 -12.68 7.71
N VAL A 26 9.89 -12.04 8.65
CA VAL A 26 8.54 -11.51 8.43
C VAL A 26 8.57 -10.01 8.28
N SER A 27 8.06 -9.49 7.16
CA SER A 27 7.87 -8.06 6.94
C SER A 27 6.40 -7.67 7.10
N VAL A 28 6.14 -6.71 7.99
CA VAL A 28 4.85 -6.01 8.10
C VAL A 28 4.93 -4.57 7.57
N SER A 29 6.09 -4.18 7.02
CA SER A 29 6.33 -2.88 6.42
C SER A 29 5.62 -2.78 5.07
N LYS A 30 5.04 -1.61 4.80
CA LYS A 30 4.23 -1.37 3.59
C LYS A 30 4.82 -0.18 2.83
N GLY A 31 5.25 -0.40 1.58
CA GLY A 31 5.83 0.64 0.74
C GLY A 31 6.65 0.09 -0.42
N ILE A 32 7.23 1.02 -1.16
CA ILE A 32 8.16 0.77 -2.28
C ILE A 32 9.37 1.67 -2.05
N GLU A 33 10.57 1.13 -2.14
CA GLU A 33 11.79 1.90 -1.91
C GLU A 33 12.02 2.92 -3.02
N LYS A 34 12.30 4.16 -2.64
CA LYS A 34 12.59 5.23 -3.58
C LYS A 34 13.93 4.99 -4.28
N GLY A 35 13.95 5.22 -5.59
CA GLY A 35 15.14 5.10 -6.43
C GLY A 35 15.45 3.69 -6.93
N THR A 36 15.10 2.64 -6.17
CA THR A 36 15.26 1.25 -6.62
C THR A 36 13.95 0.64 -7.11
N SER A 37 12.82 1.20 -6.71
CA SER A 37 11.48 0.65 -6.95
C SER A 37 11.26 -0.76 -6.36
N LEU A 38 12.10 -1.19 -5.43
CA LEU A 38 12.01 -2.51 -4.79
C LEU A 38 10.89 -2.56 -3.74
N ARG A 39 10.18 -3.68 -3.72
CA ARG A 39 9.24 -4.04 -2.65
C ARG A 39 10.00 -4.43 -1.39
N MET A 40 9.36 -4.37 -0.25
CA MET A 40 10.00 -4.60 1.06
C MET A 40 10.67 -5.97 1.17
N THR A 41 10.00 -7.03 0.67
CA THR A 41 10.59 -8.37 0.66
C THR A 41 11.79 -8.48 -0.28
N GLN A 42 11.78 -7.78 -1.42
CA GLN A 42 12.94 -7.75 -2.33
C GLN A 42 14.15 -7.08 -1.68
N ILE A 43 13.94 -5.98 -0.95
CA ILE A 43 15.02 -5.30 -0.21
C ILE A 43 15.63 -6.24 0.82
N ILE A 44 14.79 -6.94 1.59
CA ILE A 44 15.27 -7.85 2.63
C ILE A 44 16.06 -8.99 1.99
N ARG A 45 15.53 -9.62 0.93
CA ARG A 45 16.22 -10.70 0.20
C ARG A 45 17.56 -10.25 -0.39
N GLU A 46 17.61 -9.06 -1.01
CA GLU A 46 18.85 -8.51 -1.56
C GLU A 46 19.90 -8.32 -0.45
N VAL A 47 19.52 -7.68 0.67
CA VAL A 47 20.45 -7.40 1.78
C VAL A 47 20.92 -8.67 2.49
N THR A 48 20.05 -9.68 2.59
CA THR A 48 20.35 -10.96 3.22
C THR A 48 20.91 -12.00 2.25
N GLU A 49 21.20 -11.58 0.99
CA GLU A 49 21.72 -12.45 -0.08
C GLU A 49 20.84 -13.69 -0.32
N ASP A 50 19.52 -13.51 -0.16
CA ASP A 50 18.49 -14.55 -0.34
C ASP A 50 18.68 -15.82 0.51
N LYS A 51 19.38 -15.71 1.65
CA LYS A 51 19.71 -16.85 2.51
C LYS A 51 18.52 -17.38 3.33
N TRP A 52 17.49 -16.57 3.53
CA TRP A 52 16.33 -16.90 4.38
C TRP A 52 15.02 -16.64 3.65
N PRO A 53 13.98 -17.43 3.91
CA PRO A 53 12.64 -17.11 3.44
C PRO A 53 12.17 -15.76 3.98
N VAL A 54 11.56 -14.96 3.11
CA VAL A 54 11.00 -13.65 3.49
C VAL A 54 9.50 -13.65 3.22
N VAL A 55 8.73 -13.50 4.27
CA VAL A 55 7.27 -13.51 4.27
C VAL A 55 6.74 -12.08 4.40
N ALA A 56 5.82 -11.67 3.53
CA ALA A 56 5.04 -10.46 3.70
C ALA A 56 3.77 -10.77 4.48
N LEU A 57 3.57 -10.11 5.63
CA LEU A 57 2.34 -10.21 6.41
C LEU A 57 1.57 -8.90 6.28
N SER A 58 0.42 -8.93 5.59
CA SER A 58 -0.34 -7.71 5.27
C SER A 58 -1.84 -7.95 5.15
N GLY A 59 -2.62 -6.88 5.33
CA GLY A 59 -4.08 -6.88 5.31
C GLY A 59 -4.64 -5.74 6.15
N PRO A 60 -5.97 -5.65 6.33
CA PRO A 60 -6.63 -4.64 7.15
C PRO A 60 -6.31 -4.85 8.64
N SER A 61 -5.27 -4.20 9.13
CA SER A 61 -4.71 -4.42 10.46
C SER A 61 -4.18 -3.12 11.09
N HIS A 62 -5.08 -2.20 11.44
CA HIS A 62 -4.71 -1.05 12.24
C HIS A 62 -4.20 -1.49 13.61
N ALA A 63 -3.01 -1.04 13.98
CA ALA A 63 -2.33 -1.46 15.20
C ALA A 63 -3.16 -1.21 16.47
N GLU A 64 -3.93 -0.12 16.47
CA GLU A 64 -4.81 0.27 17.58
C GLU A 64 -5.97 -0.73 17.79
N GLU A 65 -6.43 -1.36 16.72
CA GLU A 65 -7.49 -2.37 16.77
C GLU A 65 -6.92 -3.75 17.12
N VAL A 66 -5.82 -4.12 16.49
CA VAL A 66 -5.12 -5.39 16.80
C VAL A 66 -4.72 -5.45 18.28
N ALA A 67 -4.16 -4.35 18.82
CA ALA A 67 -3.78 -4.27 20.22
C ALA A 67 -4.96 -4.41 21.20
N ARG A 68 -6.17 -4.10 20.76
CA ARG A 68 -7.41 -4.27 21.53
C ARG A 68 -8.12 -5.61 21.26
N GLN A 69 -7.45 -6.51 20.53
CA GLN A 69 -7.99 -7.82 20.16
C GLN A 69 -9.32 -7.74 19.35
N VAL A 70 -9.49 -6.68 18.56
CA VAL A 70 -10.62 -6.58 17.62
C VAL A 70 -10.40 -7.62 16.50
N PRO A 71 -11.44 -8.39 16.13
CA PRO A 71 -11.31 -9.40 15.08
C PRO A 71 -10.68 -8.85 13.81
N THR A 72 -9.55 -9.42 13.42
CA THR A 72 -8.70 -8.94 12.31
C THR A 72 -8.31 -10.11 11.42
N ALA A 73 -8.23 -9.89 10.12
CA ALA A 73 -7.75 -10.90 9.17
C ALA A 73 -6.67 -10.31 8.26
N VAL A 74 -5.58 -11.09 8.05
CA VAL A 74 -4.45 -10.72 7.21
C VAL A 74 -4.01 -11.86 6.30
N VAL A 75 -3.05 -11.59 5.42
CA VAL A 75 -2.44 -12.56 4.50
C VAL A 75 -0.95 -12.69 4.83
N SER A 76 -0.51 -13.93 5.01
CA SER A 76 0.89 -14.35 5.04
C SER A 76 1.29 -14.78 3.63
N ALA A 77 2.19 -14.03 2.97
CA ALA A 77 2.56 -14.27 1.58
C ALA A 77 4.04 -14.57 1.41
N CYS A 78 4.33 -15.72 0.82
CA CYS A 78 5.68 -16.15 0.46
C CYS A 78 5.61 -17.09 -0.76
N PRO A 79 6.57 -17.04 -1.72
CA PRO A 79 6.69 -18.07 -2.75
C PRO A 79 6.93 -19.47 -2.16
N ASP A 80 7.66 -19.55 -1.05
CA ASP A 80 7.76 -20.75 -0.22
C ASP A 80 6.51 -20.88 0.64
N GLN A 81 5.62 -21.80 0.25
CA GLN A 81 4.37 -22.04 0.93
C GLN A 81 4.57 -22.51 2.37
N THR A 82 5.61 -23.31 2.63
CA THR A 82 5.92 -23.79 3.98
C THR A 82 6.23 -22.64 4.91
N ALA A 83 7.06 -21.68 4.46
CA ALA A 83 7.35 -20.48 5.24
C ALA A 83 6.10 -19.61 5.48
N ALA A 84 5.22 -19.48 4.48
CA ALA A 84 3.95 -18.77 4.64
C ALA A 84 3.03 -19.43 5.67
N GLU A 85 2.95 -20.75 5.67
CA GLU A 85 2.12 -21.54 6.60
C GLU A 85 2.70 -21.53 8.03
N VAL A 86 4.01 -21.62 8.20
CA VAL A 86 4.64 -21.45 9.53
C VAL A 86 4.31 -20.08 10.13
N VAL A 87 4.37 -19.01 9.32
CA VAL A 87 3.98 -17.68 9.79
C VAL A 87 2.47 -17.59 10.05
N GLN A 88 1.64 -18.24 9.23
CA GLN A 88 0.20 -18.37 9.47
C GLN A 88 -0.07 -18.99 10.85
N ASP A 89 0.52 -20.14 11.14
CA ASP A 89 0.33 -20.86 12.40
C ASP A 89 0.84 -20.08 13.60
N LEU A 90 1.93 -19.32 13.44
CA LEU A 90 2.52 -18.53 14.52
C LEU A 90 1.62 -17.35 14.94
N PHE A 91 0.91 -16.73 13.98
CA PHE A 91 0.14 -15.52 14.24
C PHE A 91 -1.36 -15.78 14.44
N ILE A 92 -1.88 -16.93 13.98
CA ILE A 92 -3.31 -17.21 14.06
C ILE A 92 -3.76 -17.40 15.52
N ASN A 93 -4.87 -16.75 15.89
CA ASN A 93 -5.51 -16.92 17.19
C ASN A 93 -7.01 -16.54 17.09
N ASP A 94 -7.74 -16.54 18.19
CA ASP A 94 -9.19 -16.29 18.25
C ASP A 94 -9.60 -14.90 17.73
N HIS A 95 -8.68 -13.94 17.71
CA HIS A 95 -8.92 -12.55 17.29
C HIS A 95 -8.13 -12.17 16.03
N PHE A 96 -7.20 -13.01 15.60
CA PHE A 96 -6.33 -12.71 14.47
C PHE A 96 -6.29 -13.87 13.48
N ARG A 97 -7.02 -13.73 12.37
CA ARG A 97 -7.08 -14.73 11.30
C ARG A 97 -6.00 -14.49 10.28
N VAL A 98 -5.25 -15.53 9.90
CA VAL A 98 -4.22 -15.43 8.87
C VAL A 98 -4.55 -16.39 7.73
N TYR A 99 -4.47 -15.90 6.49
CA TYR A 99 -4.59 -16.70 5.27
C TYR A 99 -3.23 -16.77 4.59
N SER A 100 -2.88 -17.88 3.99
CA SER A 100 -1.63 -18.02 3.23
C SER A 100 -1.82 -17.65 1.76
N SER A 101 -0.76 -17.18 1.10
CA SER A 101 -0.72 -16.87 -0.33
C SER A 101 0.69 -17.06 -0.89
N SER A 102 0.79 -17.45 -2.15
CA SER A 102 2.06 -17.45 -2.88
C SER A 102 2.34 -16.12 -3.62
N ASP A 103 1.34 -15.24 -3.72
CA ASP A 103 1.46 -13.97 -4.46
C ASP A 103 1.97 -12.83 -3.55
N VAL A 104 3.27 -12.83 -3.30
CA VAL A 104 3.93 -11.74 -2.57
C VAL A 104 3.82 -10.41 -3.30
N ILE A 105 3.87 -10.43 -4.63
CA ILE A 105 3.84 -9.21 -5.45
C ILE A 105 2.53 -8.47 -5.24
N GLY A 106 1.40 -9.17 -5.41
CA GLY A 106 0.08 -8.58 -5.23
C GLY A 106 -0.17 -8.09 -3.80
N VAL A 107 0.24 -8.89 -2.81
CA VAL A 107 0.09 -8.52 -1.39
C VAL A 107 0.86 -7.25 -1.04
N GLU A 108 2.12 -7.12 -1.46
CA GLU A 108 2.94 -5.95 -1.17
C GLU A 108 2.51 -4.70 -1.95
N LEU A 109 2.15 -4.84 -3.23
CA LEU A 109 1.69 -3.71 -4.05
C LEU A 109 0.33 -3.20 -3.59
N GLY A 110 -0.61 -4.07 -3.25
CA GLY A 110 -1.88 -3.69 -2.64
C GLY A 110 -1.65 -2.88 -1.35
N ALA A 111 -0.78 -3.38 -0.48
CA ALA A 111 -0.44 -2.75 0.78
C ALA A 111 0.27 -1.38 0.62
N ALA A 112 1.10 -1.21 -0.40
CA ALA A 112 1.80 0.05 -0.65
C ALA A 112 0.87 1.11 -1.27
N LEU A 113 0.13 0.74 -2.32
CA LEU A 113 -0.65 1.68 -3.13
C LEU A 113 -1.96 2.11 -2.48
N LYS A 114 -2.54 1.31 -1.58
CA LYS A 114 -3.68 1.76 -0.76
C LYS A 114 -3.40 3.07 -0.01
N ASN A 115 -2.15 3.32 0.38
CA ASN A 115 -1.76 4.52 1.10
C ASN A 115 -1.88 5.77 0.23
N VAL A 116 -1.63 5.66 -1.07
CA VAL A 116 -1.89 6.70 -2.07
C VAL A 116 -3.38 7.00 -2.16
N MET A 117 -4.19 5.95 -2.28
CA MET A 117 -5.65 6.10 -2.38
C MET A 117 -6.25 6.70 -1.11
N ALA A 118 -5.70 6.36 0.06
CA ALA A 118 -6.11 6.96 1.33
C ALA A 118 -5.82 8.47 1.41
N LEU A 119 -4.68 8.92 0.89
CA LEU A 119 -4.40 10.36 0.72
C LEU A 119 -5.44 11.03 -0.19
N CYS A 120 -5.73 10.43 -1.36
CA CYS A 120 -6.70 10.97 -2.31
C CYS A 120 -8.11 11.05 -1.72
N THR A 121 -8.58 9.98 -1.09
CA THR A 121 -9.92 9.94 -0.46
C THR A 121 -10.02 10.90 0.72
N GLY A 122 -8.95 11.01 1.52
CA GLY A 122 -8.85 12.01 2.58
C GLY A 122 -8.92 13.43 2.03
N CYS A 123 -8.19 13.72 0.95
CA CYS A 123 -8.21 15.03 0.29
C CYS A 123 -9.63 15.39 -0.19
N CYS A 124 -10.33 14.46 -0.83
CA CYS A 124 -11.72 14.65 -1.24
C CYS A 124 -12.64 14.91 -0.04
N THR A 125 -12.45 14.20 1.06
CA THR A 125 -13.19 14.45 2.31
C THR A 125 -12.90 15.85 2.86
N GLY A 126 -11.65 16.27 2.88
CA GLY A 126 -11.25 17.62 3.31
C GLY A 126 -11.83 18.74 2.45
N MET A 127 -12.03 18.50 1.16
CA MET A 127 -12.72 19.39 0.24
C MET A 127 -14.25 19.44 0.42
N GLY A 128 -14.82 18.63 1.30
CA GLY A 128 -16.26 18.51 1.52
C GLY A 128 -16.99 17.64 0.50
N LEU A 129 -16.28 16.76 -0.22
CA LEU A 129 -16.87 15.83 -1.18
C LEU A 129 -17.42 14.58 -0.47
N GLY A 130 -18.54 14.04 -1.00
CA GLY A 130 -19.30 12.98 -0.37
C GLY A 130 -18.77 11.56 -0.62
N ASP A 131 -19.57 10.60 -0.17
CA ASP A 131 -19.22 9.17 -0.20
C ASP A 131 -19.17 8.60 -1.62
N ASN A 132 -19.93 9.14 -2.56
CA ASN A 132 -19.83 8.73 -3.98
C ASN A 132 -18.43 8.97 -4.55
N THR A 133 -17.80 10.11 -4.23
CA THR A 133 -16.44 10.41 -4.67
C THR A 133 -15.42 9.47 -4.03
N LYS A 134 -15.58 9.14 -2.74
CA LYS A 134 -14.73 8.16 -2.05
C LYS A 134 -14.86 6.78 -2.67
N ALA A 135 -16.09 6.32 -2.91
CA ALA A 135 -16.36 5.03 -3.54
C ALA A 135 -15.73 4.95 -4.94
N MET A 136 -15.94 5.99 -5.77
CA MET A 136 -15.32 6.09 -7.10
C MET A 136 -13.80 5.99 -7.02
N LEU A 137 -13.15 6.75 -6.15
CA LEU A 137 -11.69 6.74 -5.99
C LEU A 137 -11.17 5.39 -5.50
N MET A 138 -11.84 4.76 -4.54
CA MET A 138 -11.44 3.42 -4.07
C MET A 138 -11.56 2.38 -5.17
N THR A 139 -12.67 2.36 -5.90
CA THR A 139 -12.90 1.40 -6.99
C THR A 139 -11.89 1.60 -8.14
N ARG A 140 -11.73 2.83 -8.60
CA ARG A 140 -10.80 3.13 -9.71
C ARG A 140 -9.34 3.02 -9.27
N GLY A 141 -9.03 3.39 -8.03
CA GLY A 141 -7.69 3.23 -7.46
C GLY A 141 -7.29 1.76 -7.29
N LEU A 142 -8.25 0.89 -6.91
CA LEU A 142 -8.02 -0.55 -6.89
C LEU A 142 -7.74 -1.10 -8.29
N ALA A 143 -8.48 -0.62 -9.30
CA ALA A 143 -8.24 -1.00 -10.71
C ALA A 143 -6.84 -0.56 -11.19
N GLU A 144 -6.38 0.65 -10.85
CA GLU A 144 -5.00 1.09 -11.13
C GLU A 144 -3.96 0.20 -10.45
N THR A 145 -4.17 -0.11 -9.18
CA THR A 145 -3.27 -0.97 -8.40
C THR A 145 -3.19 -2.37 -9.00
N ALA A 146 -4.33 -2.95 -9.37
CA ALA A 146 -4.41 -4.27 -10.01
C ALA A 146 -3.71 -4.27 -11.37
N ARG A 147 -3.88 -3.22 -12.17
CA ARG A 147 -3.22 -3.08 -13.48
C ARG A 147 -1.70 -3.05 -13.33
N LEU A 148 -1.18 -2.22 -12.44
CA LEU A 148 0.26 -2.16 -12.17
C LEU A 148 0.76 -3.50 -11.63
N GLY A 149 0.05 -4.08 -10.66
CA GLY A 149 0.45 -5.35 -10.06
C GLY A 149 0.48 -6.49 -11.06
N THR A 150 -0.52 -6.60 -11.93
CA THR A 150 -0.57 -7.64 -12.98
C THR A 150 0.57 -7.47 -13.98
N ALA A 151 0.89 -6.24 -14.38
CA ALA A 151 2.05 -5.96 -15.25
C ALA A 151 3.39 -6.36 -14.60
N LEU A 152 3.44 -6.41 -13.28
CA LEU A 152 4.60 -6.83 -12.50
C LEU A 152 4.57 -8.32 -12.10
N GLY A 153 3.56 -9.08 -12.59
CA GLY A 153 3.43 -10.51 -12.36
C GLY A 153 2.60 -10.91 -11.13
N ALA A 154 1.86 -9.98 -10.53
CA ALA A 154 0.90 -10.31 -9.48
C ALA A 154 -0.33 -11.02 -10.04
N ARG A 155 -0.99 -11.81 -9.21
CA ARG A 155 -2.30 -12.37 -9.49
C ARG A 155 -3.38 -11.32 -9.28
N LYS A 156 -4.25 -11.19 -10.26
CA LYS A 156 -5.34 -10.23 -10.24
C LYS A 156 -6.29 -10.43 -9.05
N ASP A 157 -6.61 -11.67 -8.72
CA ASP A 157 -7.51 -12.04 -7.62
C ASP A 157 -7.01 -11.56 -6.26
N THR A 158 -5.70 -11.41 -6.09
CA THR A 158 -5.09 -10.90 -4.86
C THR A 158 -5.62 -9.51 -4.49
N PHE A 159 -5.90 -8.68 -5.49
CA PHE A 159 -6.40 -7.32 -5.26
C PHE A 159 -7.87 -7.28 -4.81
N ALA A 160 -8.66 -8.29 -5.10
CA ALA A 160 -10.02 -8.45 -4.57
C ALA A 160 -10.04 -8.98 -3.12
N GLY A 161 -8.89 -9.44 -2.60
CA GLY A 161 -8.74 -10.03 -1.28
C GLY A 161 -8.42 -9.02 -0.16
N LEU A 162 -8.00 -9.58 0.99
CA LEU A 162 -7.70 -8.82 2.21
C LEU A 162 -6.57 -7.80 2.02
N ALA A 163 -5.48 -8.18 1.37
CA ALA A 163 -4.32 -7.29 1.15
C ALA A 163 -4.54 -6.22 0.08
N GLY A 164 -5.56 -6.39 -0.78
CA GLY A 164 -6.01 -5.41 -1.77
C GLY A 164 -7.21 -4.62 -1.24
N MET A 165 -8.42 -5.04 -1.63
CA MET A 165 -9.68 -4.35 -1.32
C MET A 165 -9.91 -4.17 0.19
N GLY A 166 -9.65 -5.20 1.00
CA GLY A 166 -9.89 -5.12 2.44
C GLY A 166 -9.05 -4.02 3.11
N ASP A 167 -7.73 -4.02 2.85
CA ASP A 167 -6.81 -3.03 3.41
C ASP A 167 -7.01 -1.63 2.80
N LEU A 168 -7.45 -1.55 1.54
CA LEU A 168 -7.85 -0.30 0.90
C LEU A 168 -9.05 0.35 1.60
N ILE A 169 -10.14 -0.40 1.80
CA ILE A 169 -11.37 0.11 2.41
C ILE A 169 -11.07 0.68 3.80
N VAL A 170 -10.46 -0.11 4.68
CA VAL A 170 -10.20 0.32 6.05
C VAL A 170 -9.26 1.52 6.10
N THR A 171 -8.28 1.60 5.18
CA THR A 171 -7.32 2.71 5.17
C THR A 171 -7.92 4.01 4.62
N CYS A 172 -8.85 3.91 3.67
CA CYS A 172 -9.52 5.06 3.04
C CYS A 172 -10.70 5.61 3.84
N THR A 173 -11.18 4.91 4.86
CA THR A 173 -12.38 5.30 5.63
C THR A 173 -12.12 5.51 7.11
N SER A 174 -10.97 5.09 7.63
CA SER A 174 -10.67 5.15 9.07
C SER A 174 -9.84 6.38 9.44
N MET A 175 -10.20 7.03 10.56
CA MET A 175 -9.39 8.09 11.18
C MET A 175 -8.11 7.56 11.84
N ASN A 176 -7.93 6.25 11.99
CA ASN A 176 -6.65 5.66 12.38
C ASN A 176 -5.62 5.76 11.23
N SER A 177 -6.08 5.93 9.99
CA SER A 177 -5.19 6.10 8.84
C SER A 177 -4.51 7.45 8.83
N ARG A 178 -3.18 7.44 9.00
CA ARG A 178 -2.33 8.64 8.89
C ARG A 178 -2.43 9.29 7.51
N ASN A 179 -2.46 8.45 6.46
CA ASN A 179 -2.58 8.93 5.08
C ASN A 179 -3.94 9.62 4.84
N TYR A 180 -5.03 9.04 5.31
CA TYR A 180 -6.36 9.62 5.20
C TYR A 180 -6.44 10.96 5.93
N ARG A 181 -5.92 11.04 7.17
CA ARG A 181 -5.87 12.31 7.94
C ARG A 181 -5.00 13.38 7.27
N ALA A 182 -3.83 12.99 6.74
CA ALA A 182 -2.99 13.93 5.98
C ALA A 182 -3.73 14.47 4.75
N GLY A 183 -4.43 13.59 4.02
CA GLY A 183 -5.28 13.97 2.91
C GLY A 183 -6.36 14.97 3.30
N ILE A 184 -7.07 14.75 4.43
CA ILE A 184 -8.08 15.69 4.93
C ILE A 184 -7.48 17.09 5.12
N LEU A 185 -6.32 17.21 5.77
CA LEU A 185 -5.67 18.49 5.98
C LEU A 185 -5.30 19.17 4.65
N ILE A 186 -4.80 18.43 3.68
CA ILE A 186 -4.47 18.94 2.34
C ILE A 186 -5.74 19.44 1.64
N GLY A 187 -6.82 18.65 1.67
CA GLY A 187 -8.10 19.02 1.06
C GLY A 187 -8.76 20.26 1.71
N GLN A 188 -8.45 20.53 2.97
CA GLN A 188 -8.85 21.75 3.70
C GLN A 188 -7.97 22.96 3.39
N GLY A 189 -6.96 22.82 2.52
CA GLY A 189 -6.06 23.90 2.13
C GLY A 189 -4.78 24.01 2.95
N THR A 190 -4.49 23.04 3.84
CA THR A 190 -3.19 23.03 4.52
C THR A 190 -2.09 22.66 3.50
N PRO A 191 -0.98 23.42 3.43
CA PRO A 191 0.15 23.06 2.57
C PRO A 191 0.66 21.65 2.85
N VAL A 192 1.04 20.92 1.80
CA VAL A 192 1.38 19.48 1.87
C VAL A 192 2.42 19.18 2.96
N GLN A 193 3.51 19.92 3.00
CA GLN A 193 4.59 19.69 3.98
C GLN A 193 4.14 20.00 5.42
N GLU A 194 3.25 20.94 5.61
CA GLU A 194 2.66 21.27 6.89
C GLU A 194 1.67 20.17 7.35
N ALA A 195 0.83 19.69 6.43
CA ALA A 195 -0.09 18.60 6.70
C ALA A 195 0.66 17.33 7.17
N ILE A 196 1.75 16.97 6.48
CA ILE A 196 2.61 15.83 6.86
C ILE A 196 3.20 16.04 8.26
N ARG A 197 3.73 17.22 8.55
CA ARG A 197 4.29 17.54 9.88
C ARG A 197 3.24 17.46 10.99
N LYS A 198 2.02 17.94 10.74
CA LYS A 198 0.90 17.88 11.71
C LYS A 198 0.47 16.46 12.05
N ILE A 199 0.68 15.49 11.16
CA ILE A 199 0.41 14.06 11.45
C ILE A 199 1.35 13.52 12.53
N GLY A 200 2.58 14.05 12.63
CA GLY A 200 3.56 13.66 13.66
C GLY A 200 4.12 12.24 13.51
N ALA A 201 3.86 11.59 12.37
CA ALA A 201 4.35 10.24 12.05
C ALA A 201 4.47 10.09 10.53
N VAL A 202 5.12 9.01 10.08
CA VAL A 202 5.35 8.77 8.65
C VAL A 202 4.04 8.63 7.89
N VAL A 203 3.89 9.41 6.83
CA VAL A 203 2.80 9.35 5.86
C VAL A 203 3.33 8.60 4.64
N GLU A 204 3.23 7.26 4.67
CA GLU A 204 3.79 6.38 3.63
C GLU A 204 3.27 6.68 2.23
N GLY A 205 2.01 7.11 2.09
CA GLY A 205 1.41 7.47 0.81
C GLY A 205 2.13 8.62 0.10
N TYR A 206 2.73 9.56 0.84
CA TYR A 206 3.54 10.63 0.26
C TYR A 206 4.74 10.07 -0.52
N TYR A 207 5.45 9.11 0.06
CA TYR A 207 6.60 8.47 -0.61
C TYR A 207 6.14 7.49 -1.69
N ALA A 208 5.09 6.72 -1.41
CA ALA A 208 4.57 5.70 -2.32
C ALA A 208 4.07 6.27 -3.66
N VAL A 209 3.55 7.51 -3.69
CA VAL A 209 3.13 8.18 -4.93
C VAL A 209 4.26 8.28 -5.94
N ASP A 210 5.43 8.76 -5.52
CA ASP A 210 6.58 8.94 -6.42
C ASP A 210 7.14 7.60 -6.90
N SER A 211 7.34 6.66 -5.97
CA SER A 211 7.82 5.30 -6.32
C SER A 211 6.83 4.56 -7.22
N ALA A 212 5.51 4.69 -7.00
CA ALA A 212 4.50 4.07 -7.85
C ALA A 212 4.48 4.67 -9.26
N ARG A 213 4.64 5.99 -9.39
CA ARG A 213 4.77 6.69 -10.67
C ARG A 213 5.99 6.20 -11.46
N GLU A 214 7.14 6.11 -10.79
CA GLU A 214 8.37 5.61 -11.43
C GLU A 214 8.20 4.15 -11.88
N LEU A 215 7.66 3.30 -11.03
CA LEU A 215 7.43 1.89 -11.33
C LEU A 215 6.44 1.70 -12.48
N ALA A 216 5.35 2.48 -12.50
CA ALA A 216 4.37 2.47 -13.59
C ALA A 216 4.98 2.89 -14.93
N ALA A 217 5.86 3.90 -14.92
CA ALA A 217 6.58 4.35 -16.12
C ALA A 217 7.53 3.28 -16.65
N GLN A 218 8.21 2.52 -15.79
CA GLN A 218 9.12 1.43 -16.18
C GLN A 218 8.39 0.30 -16.92
N VAL A 219 7.14 0.02 -16.55
CA VAL A 219 6.35 -1.08 -17.15
C VAL A 219 5.27 -0.60 -18.14
N GLY A 220 5.23 0.71 -18.44
CA GLY A 220 4.31 1.29 -19.41
C GLY A 220 2.83 1.26 -19.00
N VAL A 221 2.54 1.31 -17.69
CA VAL A 221 1.17 1.27 -17.15
C VAL A 221 0.65 2.66 -16.81
N GLU A 222 -0.54 2.99 -17.29
CA GLU A 222 -1.22 4.24 -16.93
C GLU A 222 -1.82 4.18 -15.52
N MET A 223 -1.48 5.18 -14.69
CA MET A 223 -2.00 5.36 -13.33
C MET A 223 -2.50 6.79 -13.11
N PRO A 224 -3.64 7.16 -13.71
CA PRO A 224 -4.12 8.55 -13.69
C PRO A 224 -4.39 9.12 -12.28
N ILE A 225 -4.92 8.33 -11.33
CA ILE A 225 -5.15 8.81 -9.96
C ILE A 225 -3.81 9.00 -9.23
N THR A 226 -2.87 8.09 -9.41
CA THR A 226 -1.52 8.21 -8.84
C THR A 226 -0.79 9.41 -9.39
N LEU A 227 -0.88 9.68 -10.71
CA LEU A 227 -0.31 10.88 -11.33
C LEU A 227 -0.97 12.16 -10.82
N ALA A 228 -2.29 12.16 -10.66
CA ALA A 228 -3.03 13.28 -10.07
C ALA A 228 -2.59 13.54 -8.62
N ALA A 229 -2.40 12.49 -7.82
CA ALA A 229 -1.85 12.62 -6.48
C ALA A 229 -0.43 13.20 -6.49
N TYR A 230 0.42 12.77 -7.44
CA TYR A 230 1.76 13.34 -7.63
C TYR A 230 1.72 14.84 -7.94
N ASP A 231 0.82 15.27 -8.82
CA ASP A 231 0.67 16.68 -9.17
C ASP A 231 0.29 17.54 -7.95
N VAL A 232 -0.59 17.05 -7.09
CA VAL A 232 -0.94 17.75 -5.84
C VAL A 232 0.22 17.75 -4.85
N LEU A 233 0.86 16.61 -4.63
CA LEU A 233 1.82 16.41 -3.54
C LEU A 233 3.22 16.98 -3.83
N TYR A 234 3.64 16.99 -5.10
CA TYR A 234 4.99 17.35 -5.52
C TYR A 234 5.08 18.55 -6.47
N ARG A 235 3.94 18.97 -7.05
CA ARG A 235 3.86 20.10 -7.99
C ARG A 235 2.95 21.21 -7.48
N ASP A 236 2.46 21.11 -6.26
CA ASP A 236 1.60 22.08 -5.59
C ASP A 236 0.36 22.49 -6.42
N ARG A 237 -0.16 21.57 -7.25
CA ARG A 237 -1.39 21.83 -8.01
C ARG A 237 -2.61 21.79 -7.10
N ASP A 238 -3.58 22.65 -7.41
CA ASP A 238 -4.85 22.69 -6.68
C ASP A 238 -5.61 21.34 -6.79
N PRO A 239 -5.97 20.69 -5.66
CA PRO A 239 -6.64 19.40 -5.68
C PRO A 239 -7.99 19.41 -6.41
N ARG A 240 -8.73 20.55 -6.40
CA ARG A 240 -10.01 20.66 -7.08
C ARG A 240 -9.84 20.69 -8.60
N GLU A 241 -8.85 21.42 -9.08
CA GLU A 241 -8.52 21.46 -10.52
C GLU A 241 -8.04 20.09 -11.01
N VAL A 242 -7.20 19.41 -10.22
CA VAL A 242 -6.69 18.07 -10.54
C VAL A 242 -7.83 17.05 -10.59
N LEU A 243 -8.75 17.07 -9.62
CA LEU A 243 -9.93 16.20 -9.64
C LEU A 243 -10.81 16.47 -10.87
N LEU A 244 -11.07 17.74 -11.20
CA LEU A 244 -11.84 18.10 -12.39
C LEU A 244 -11.15 17.61 -13.68
N SER A 245 -9.84 17.64 -13.75
CA SER A 245 -9.10 17.10 -14.90
C SER A 245 -9.28 15.60 -15.05
N LEU A 246 -9.31 14.86 -13.95
CA LEU A 246 -9.63 13.41 -13.95
C LEU A 246 -11.05 13.13 -14.46
N MET A 247 -12.03 13.93 -14.03
CA MET A 247 -13.43 13.80 -14.44
C MET A 247 -13.66 14.11 -15.94
N ARG A 248 -12.80 14.91 -16.54
CA ARG A 248 -12.87 15.31 -17.97
C ARG A 248 -12.08 14.39 -18.90
N ARG A 249 -11.48 13.32 -18.40
CA ARG A 249 -10.78 12.33 -19.24
C ARG A 249 -11.75 11.70 -20.25
N GLU A 250 -11.18 11.18 -21.31
CA GLU A 250 -11.93 10.45 -22.33
C GLU A 250 -12.75 9.29 -21.75
N LYS A 251 -13.90 9.02 -22.37
CA LYS A 251 -14.76 7.92 -21.97
C LYS A 251 -14.03 6.59 -22.14
N ARG A 252 -14.16 5.72 -21.15
CA ARG A 252 -13.62 4.35 -21.17
C ARG A 252 -14.70 3.36 -20.74
N HIS A 253 -14.55 2.11 -21.14
CA HIS A 253 -15.34 1.02 -20.56
C HIS A 253 -14.98 0.85 -19.08
N GLU A 254 -15.97 0.47 -18.27
CA GLU A 254 -15.72 0.22 -16.84
C GLU A 254 -14.83 -1.00 -16.63
N ILE A 255 -15.11 -2.07 -17.40
CA ILE A 255 -14.30 -3.27 -17.40
C ILE A 255 -13.20 -3.08 -18.45
N GLU A 256 -11.98 -2.99 -18.00
CA GLU A 256 -10.82 -3.01 -18.89
C GLU A 256 -10.55 -4.45 -19.31
N GLU A 257 -10.12 -4.69 -20.55
CA GLU A 257 -9.83 -6.06 -21.08
C GLU A 257 -8.86 -6.86 -20.21
N THR A 258 -8.06 -6.16 -19.41
CA THR A 258 -7.16 -6.76 -18.42
C THR A 258 -7.88 -7.36 -17.21
N TRP A 259 -9.22 -7.26 -17.12
CA TRP A 259 -9.99 -7.81 -15.99
C TRP A 259 -10.47 -9.25 -16.20
N PHE A 260 -10.22 -9.87 -17.34
CA PHE A 260 -10.56 -11.27 -17.68
C PHE A 260 -9.41 -12.01 -18.31
#